data_ee72763b32b9af7cb0c3d547b14416d2
#
_entry.id   ee72763b32b9af7cb0c3d547b14416d2
#
_cell.length_a   1.000
_cell.length_b   1.000
_cell.length_c   1.000
_cell.angle_alpha   90.00
_cell.angle_beta   90.00
_cell.angle_gamma   90.00
#
_symmetry.space_group_name_H-M   'P 1'
#
loop_
_entity.id
_entity.type
_entity.pdbx_description
1 polymer ?
#
loop_
_entity_poly.entity_id
_entity_poly.type
_entity_poly.pdbx_seq_one_letter_code
_entity_poly.pdbx_strand_id
1 'polypeptide(L)'
;MAYNRVAAIVPAHNEAEFIHQTITALAGIPAITEVLVVDDASTDNTAALAARAGARVITLEKNMGKGEAVNTGVQSASADVYLFLDGDLGASASDAVHLLMPVLTGQADMTVAQFPPPRRKGGFGLVKGLARWGILAFTGQVMKSPLSGQRAMTRAVLESVYPFASGYGVEVGMTIKAARLGYRVLEVPVQMTHDETGRDLKGFRHRGRQFWHITRTLLRVAVLK
;
A
#
# COMPACT_ATOMS: atom_id res chain seq x y z
N MET A 1 9.99 -4.43 22.07
CA MET A 1 8.61 -4.89 22.32
C MET A 1 8.33 -6.04 21.36
N ALA A 2 7.72 -7.13 21.83
CA ALA A 2 7.33 -8.21 20.93
C ALA A 2 5.95 -7.85 20.32
N TYR A 3 5.87 -7.73 19.02
CA TYR A 3 4.60 -7.58 18.30
C TYR A 3 3.96 -8.95 18.17
N ASN A 4 2.72 -9.11 18.64
CA ASN A 4 2.04 -10.40 18.69
C ASN A 4 0.99 -10.57 17.57
N ARG A 5 0.51 -9.46 17.00
CA ARG A 5 -0.55 -9.47 15.98
C ARG A 5 -0.14 -8.66 14.76
N VAL A 6 -0.11 -9.33 13.62
CA VAL A 6 0.14 -8.72 12.31
C VAL A 6 -1.07 -8.95 11.42
N ALA A 7 -1.71 -7.88 10.95
CA ALA A 7 -2.82 -7.94 9.99
C ALA A 7 -2.34 -7.48 8.61
N ALA A 8 -2.52 -8.35 7.62
CA ALA A 8 -2.37 -7.98 6.21
C ALA A 8 -3.73 -7.51 5.67
N ILE A 9 -3.79 -6.26 5.19
CA ILE A 9 -4.98 -5.64 4.59
C ILE A 9 -4.78 -5.61 3.08
N VAL A 10 -5.68 -6.27 2.36
CA VAL A 10 -5.63 -6.43 0.90
C VAL A 10 -6.92 -5.88 0.29
N PRO A 11 -6.93 -4.62 -0.21
CA PRO A 11 -8.02 -4.13 -1.03
C PRO A 11 -8.00 -4.85 -2.38
N ALA A 12 -9.16 -5.31 -2.84
CA ALA A 12 -9.31 -6.03 -4.10
C ALA A 12 -10.54 -5.58 -4.87
N HIS A 13 -10.44 -5.49 -6.20
CA HIS A 13 -11.56 -5.25 -7.10
C HIS A 13 -11.33 -5.93 -8.44
N ASN A 14 -12.06 -7.01 -8.73
CA ASN A 14 -11.91 -7.84 -9.93
C ASN A 14 -10.49 -8.44 -10.08
N GLU A 15 -10.03 -9.09 -9.01
CA GLU A 15 -8.70 -9.71 -8.90
C GLU A 15 -8.77 -11.25 -8.87
N ALA A 16 -9.84 -11.86 -9.42
CA ALA A 16 -10.05 -13.31 -9.39
C ALA A 16 -8.88 -14.13 -9.95
N GLU A 17 -8.09 -13.56 -10.85
CA GLU A 17 -6.92 -14.23 -11.45
C GLU A 17 -5.80 -14.47 -10.43
N PHE A 18 -5.56 -13.49 -9.53
CA PHE A 18 -4.37 -13.50 -8.67
C PHE A 18 -4.69 -13.66 -7.19
N ILE A 19 -5.89 -13.27 -6.74
CA ILE A 19 -6.21 -13.12 -5.31
C ILE A 19 -5.98 -14.40 -4.50
N HIS A 20 -6.34 -15.57 -5.04
CA HIS A 20 -6.13 -16.83 -4.34
C HIS A 20 -4.65 -17.10 -4.06
N GLN A 21 -3.77 -16.88 -5.05
CA GLN A 21 -2.33 -17.07 -4.90
C GLN A 21 -1.74 -16.03 -3.96
N THR A 22 -2.19 -14.77 -4.05
CA THR A 22 -1.78 -13.68 -3.17
C THR A 22 -2.07 -14.03 -1.70
N ILE A 23 -3.29 -14.46 -1.39
CA ILE A 23 -3.69 -14.79 -0.02
C ILE A 23 -2.95 -16.03 0.49
N THR A 24 -2.81 -17.07 -0.34
CA THR A 24 -2.06 -18.28 0.03
C THR A 24 -0.60 -17.96 0.35
N ALA A 25 0.03 -17.09 -0.43
CA ALA A 25 1.41 -16.65 -0.19
C ALA A 25 1.54 -15.88 1.13
N LEU A 26 0.58 -14.99 1.44
CA LEU A 26 0.56 -14.23 2.70
C LEU A 26 0.30 -15.13 3.92
N ALA A 27 -0.63 -16.06 3.82
CA ALA A 27 -0.92 -17.01 4.89
C ALA A 27 0.28 -17.94 5.20
N GLY A 28 1.16 -18.14 4.23
CA GLY A 28 2.43 -18.86 4.40
C GLY A 28 3.50 -18.10 5.18
N ILE A 29 3.32 -16.81 5.50
CA ILE A 29 4.26 -16.03 6.30
C ILE A 29 3.91 -16.18 7.79
N PRO A 30 4.74 -16.87 8.61
CA PRO A 30 4.38 -17.20 10.00
C PRO A 30 4.10 -15.98 10.90
N ALA A 31 4.63 -14.81 10.56
CA ALA A 31 4.42 -13.58 11.31
C ALA A 31 3.02 -12.98 11.10
N ILE A 32 2.32 -13.31 10.00
CA ILE A 32 0.98 -12.79 9.70
C ILE A 32 -0.05 -13.60 10.47
N THR A 33 -0.78 -12.93 11.36
CA THR A 33 -1.81 -13.57 12.19
C THR A 33 -3.21 -13.48 11.58
N GLU A 34 -3.43 -12.52 10.67
CA GLU A 34 -4.69 -12.31 9.98
C GLU A 34 -4.45 -11.79 8.56
N VAL A 35 -5.15 -12.33 7.58
CA VAL A 35 -5.27 -11.74 6.25
C VAL A 35 -6.71 -11.27 6.06
N LEU A 36 -6.88 -9.97 5.88
CA LEU A 36 -8.16 -9.31 5.67
C LEU A 36 -8.24 -8.78 4.25
N VAL A 37 -9.13 -9.35 3.44
CA VAL A 37 -9.46 -8.83 2.11
C VAL A 37 -10.67 -7.93 2.19
N VAL A 38 -10.54 -6.72 1.65
CA VAL A 38 -11.69 -5.82 1.45
C VAL A 38 -12.00 -5.80 -0.04
N ASP A 39 -13.07 -6.51 -0.39
CA ASP A 39 -13.59 -6.60 -1.74
C ASP A 39 -14.44 -5.37 -2.06
N ASP A 40 -13.93 -4.52 -2.94
CA ASP A 40 -14.54 -3.25 -3.34
C ASP A 40 -15.62 -3.45 -4.42
N ALA A 41 -16.63 -4.28 -4.09
CA ALA A 41 -17.77 -4.65 -4.95
C ALA A 41 -17.31 -5.27 -6.28
N SER A 42 -16.51 -6.32 -6.22
CA SER A 42 -16.12 -7.09 -7.41
C SER A 42 -17.32 -7.72 -8.10
N THR A 43 -17.26 -7.83 -9.41
CA THR A 43 -18.28 -8.49 -10.25
C THR A 43 -17.87 -9.90 -10.67
N ASP A 44 -16.67 -10.31 -10.33
CA ASP A 44 -16.09 -11.64 -10.56
C ASP A 44 -16.04 -12.47 -9.26
N ASN A 45 -15.30 -13.58 -9.28
CA ASN A 45 -15.19 -14.49 -8.14
C ASN A 45 -14.15 -14.06 -7.08
N THR A 46 -13.70 -12.80 -7.07
CA THR A 46 -12.62 -12.33 -6.17
C THR A 46 -12.89 -12.67 -4.70
N ALA A 47 -14.04 -12.27 -4.16
CA ALA A 47 -14.39 -12.48 -2.75
C ALA A 47 -14.43 -13.98 -2.37
N ALA A 48 -15.03 -14.82 -3.24
CA ALA A 48 -15.12 -16.25 -3.00
C ALA A 48 -13.76 -16.94 -3.03
N LEU A 49 -12.88 -16.54 -3.95
CA LEU A 49 -11.52 -17.09 -4.05
C LEU A 49 -10.63 -16.65 -2.88
N ALA A 50 -10.76 -15.40 -2.41
CA ALA A 50 -10.07 -14.92 -1.22
C ALA A 50 -10.48 -15.70 0.04
N ALA A 51 -11.78 -15.91 0.24
CA ALA A 51 -12.30 -16.69 1.37
C ALA A 51 -11.82 -18.14 1.34
N ARG A 52 -11.81 -18.78 0.16
CA ARG A 52 -11.27 -20.15 -0.02
C ARG A 52 -9.78 -20.26 0.30
N ALA A 53 -9.02 -19.19 0.08
CA ALA A 53 -7.60 -19.12 0.41
C ALA A 53 -7.34 -18.85 1.91
N GLY A 54 -8.40 -18.68 2.73
CA GLY A 54 -8.32 -18.52 4.18
C GLY A 54 -8.34 -17.06 4.66
N ALA A 55 -8.63 -16.08 3.78
CA ALA A 55 -8.78 -14.70 4.21
C ALA A 55 -10.14 -14.45 4.90
N ARG A 56 -10.15 -13.55 5.87
CA ARG A 56 -11.39 -12.87 6.27
C ARG A 56 -11.76 -11.86 5.20
N VAL A 57 -12.98 -11.93 4.67
CA VAL A 57 -13.42 -11.07 3.57
C VAL A 57 -14.51 -10.11 4.06
N ILE A 58 -14.39 -8.84 3.68
CA ILE A 58 -15.42 -7.83 3.81
C ILE A 58 -15.75 -7.35 2.41
N THR A 59 -17.01 -7.47 1.98
CA THR A 59 -17.47 -6.99 0.68
C THR A 59 -18.23 -5.68 0.86
N LEU A 60 -17.84 -4.65 0.09
CA LEU A 60 -18.52 -3.36 0.06
C LEU A 60 -19.75 -3.44 -0.85
N GLU A 61 -20.78 -2.65 -0.54
CA GLU A 61 -22.03 -2.61 -1.34
C GLU A 61 -21.82 -2.03 -2.74
N LYS A 62 -20.84 -1.16 -2.90
CA LYS A 62 -20.49 -0.50 -4.17
C LYS A 62 -19.02 -0.19 -4.24
N ASN A 63 -18.49 -0.03 -5.46
CA ASN A 63 -17.10 0.37 -5.65
C ASN A 63 -16.86 1.79 -5.10
N MET A 64 -16.09 1.85 -4.01
CA MET A 64 -15.73 3.08 -3.31
C MET A 64 -14.28 3.51 -3.61
N GLY A 65 -13.53 2.64 -4.27
CA GLY A 65 -12.11 2.81 -4.59
C GLY A 65 -11.16 2.34 -3.50
N LYS A 66 -9.91 2.05 -3.91
CA LYS A 66 -8.86 1.46 -3.06
C LYS A 66 -8.69 2.14 -1.70
N GLY A 67 -8.74 3.48 -1.66
CA GLY A 67 -8.54 4.23 -0.41
C GLY A 67 -9.60 3.92 0.64
N GLU A 68 -10.87 3.81 0.23
CA GLU A 68 -11.97 3.49 1.13
C GLU A 68 -11.95 2.01 1.54
N ALA A 69 -11.59 1.11 0.62
CA ALA A 69 -11.38 -0.29 0.95
C ALA A 69 -10.28 -0.46 2.01
N VAL A 70 -9.16 0.27 1.88
CA VAL A 70 -8.09 0.27 2.89
C VAL A 70 -8.59 0.84 4.23
N ASN A 71 -9.34 1.95 4.23
CA ASN A 71 -9.92 2.53 5.44
C ASN A 71 -10.85 1.55 6.16
N THR A 72 -11.72 0.86 5.40
CA THR A 72 -12.60 -0.19 5.94
C THR A 72 -11.79 -1.33 6.57
N GLY A 73 -10.73 -1.76 5.91
CA GLY A 73 -9.83 -2.80 6.43
C GLY A 73 -9.17 -2.38 7.74
N VAL A 74 -8.66 -1.16 7.82
CA VAL A 74 -8.06 -0.60 9.05
C VAL A 74 -9.05 -0.56 10.21
N GLN A 75 -10.28 -0.12 9.96
CA GLN A 75 -11.34 -0.07 10.98
C GLN A 75 -11.77 -1.45 11.48
N SER A 76 -11.63 -2.46 10.63
CA SER A 76 -12.09 -3.81 10.90
C SER A 76 -11.00 -4.73 11.49
N ALA A 77 -9.73 -4.32 11.46
CA ALA A 77 -8.60 -5.09 11.98
C ALA A 77 -8.09 -4.51 13.30
N SER A 78 -7.61 -5.39 14.20
CA SER A 78 -6.91 -4.98 15.43
C SER A 78 -5.57 -5.69 15.51
N ALA A 79 -4.50 -5.00 15.14
CA ALA A 79 -3.15 -5.56 15.10
C ALA A 79 -2.11 -4.59 15.70
N ASP A 80 -0.92 -5.07 16.00
CA ASP A 80 0.21 -4.27 16.44
C ASP A 80 1.01 -3.72 15.27
N VAL A 81 1.02 -4.51 14.17
CA VAL A 81 1.63 -4.17 12.88
C VAL A 81 0.61 -4.39 11.77
N TYR A 82 0.51 -3.45 10.87
CA TYR A 82 -0.35 -3.49 9.69
C TYR A 82 0.51 -3.59 8.43
N LEU A 83 0.14 -4.52 7.56
CA LEU A 83 0.76 -4.73 6.26
C LEU A 83 -0.28 -4.44 5.18
N PHE A 84 0.01 -3.53 4.26
CA PHE A 84 -0.84 -3.16 3.14
C PHE A 84 -0.25 -3.72 1.85
N LEU A 85 -1.05 -4.45 1.10
CA LEU A 85 -0.64 -5.11 -0.15
C LEU A 85 -1.76 -5.09 -1.18
N ASP A 86 -1.41 -5.07 -2.46
CA ASP A 86 -2.37 -5.18 -3.55
C ASP A 86 -2.82 -6.63 -3.78
N GLY A 87 -4.01 -6.82 -4.34
CA GLY A 87 -4.61 -8.14 -4.58
C GLY A 87 -3.99 -8.90 -5.76
N ASP A 88 -3.28 -8.21 -6.66
CA ASP A 88 -2.73 -8.70 -7.93
C ASP A 88 -1.28 -9.24 -7.85
N LEU A 89 -0.73 -9.40 -6.64
CA LEU A 89 0.68 -9.81 -6.45
C LEU A 89 0.94 -11.30 -6.72
N GLY A 90 -0.09 -12.14 -6.70
CA GLY A 90 0.05 -13.57 -6.86
C GLY A 90 1.03 -14.19 -5.85
N ALA A 91 1.80 -15.20 -6.27
CA ALA A 91 2.78 -15.87 -5.42
C ALA A 91 3.92 -14.94 -4.93
N SER A 92 4.18 -13.83 -5.64
CA SER A 92 5.22 -12.86 -5.24
C SER A 92 4.89 -12.12 -3.93
N ALA A 93 3.63 -12.20 -3.45
CA ALA A 93 3.23 -11.66 -2.16
C ALA A 93 4.01 -12.27 -0.98
N SER A 94 4.61 -13.46 -1.13
CA SER A 94 5.50 -14.05 -0.13
C SER A 94 6.69 -13.16 0.23
N ASP A 95 7.11 -12.28 -0.68
CA ASP A 95 8.21 -11.34 -0.47
C ASP A 95 7.86 -10.21 0.53
N ALA A 96 6.59 -10.13 0.96
CA ALA A 96 6.13 -9.22 2.00
C ALA A 96 6.83 -9.43 3.36
N VAL A 97 7.44 -10.60 3.57
CA VAL A 97 8.27 -10.86 4.75
C VAL A 97 9.37 -9.81 4.88
N HIS A 98 9.94 -9.34 3.77
CA HIS A 98 10.99 -8.31 3.79
C HIS A 98 10.48 -6.95 4.25
N LEU A 99 9.20 -6.62 4.01
CA LEU A 99 8.58 -5.42 4.54
C LEU A 99 8.30 -5.53 6.05
N LEU A 100 7.92 -6.71 6.51
CA LEU A 100 7.58 -6.94 7.91
C LEU A 100 8.80 -6.97 8.83
N MET A 101 9.88 -7.64 8.40
CA MET A 101 11.04 -7.89 9.27
C MET A 101 11.63 -6.63 9.90
N PRO A 102 11.89 -5.52 9.18
CA PRO A 102 12.44 -4.32 9.81
C PRO A 102 11.50 -3.69 10.84
N VAL A 103 10.17 -3.81 10.66
CA VAL A 103 9.19 -3.32 11.62
C VAL A 103 9.15 -4.21 12.85
N LEU A 104 9.09 -5.54 12.66
CA LEU A 104 9.02 -6.52 13.75
C LEU A 104 10.28 -6.51 14.63
N THR A 105 11.44 -6.26 14.03
CA THR A 105 12.72 -6.17 14.76
C THR A 105 13.01 -4.77 15.31
N GLY A 106 12.12 -3.81 15.09
CA GLY A 106 12.27 -2.44 15.59
C GLY A 106 13.36 -1.64 14.87
N GLN A 107 13.77 -2.03 13.67
CA GLN A 107 14.69 -1.26 12.82
C GLN A 107 14.00 -0.08 12.13
N ALA A 108 12.71 -0.24 11.81
CA ALA A 108 11.86 0.78 11.22
C ALA A 108 10.50 0.84 11.92
N ASP A 109 9.84 1.98 11.85
CA ASP A 109 8.47 2.16 12.30
C ASP A 109 7.48 2.02 11.13
N MET A 110 7.96 2.31 9.91
CA MET A 110 7.26 2.08 8.64
C MET A 110 8.25 1.62 7.57
N THR A 111 7.85 0.63 6.77
CA THR A 111 8.56 0.22 5.55
C THR A 111 7.71 0.51 4.31
N VAL A 112 8.38 0.78 3.19
CA VAL A 112 7.78 1.02 1.88
C VAL A 112 8.49 0.12 0.86
N ALA A 113 7.76 -0.62 0.06
CA ALA A 113 8.35 -1.50 -0.94
C ALA A 113 9.04 -0.71 -2.05
N GLN A 114 10.31 -1.04 -2.29
CA GLN A 114 11.06 -0.59 -3.43
C GLN A 114 11.02 -1.66 -4.51
N PHE A 115 10.17 -1.47 -5.51
CA PHE A 115 10.08 -2.37 -6.65
C PHE A 115 11.32 -2.31 -7.55
N PRO A 116 11.67 -3.41 -8.25
CA PRO A 116 12.66 -3.39 -9.30
C PRO A 116 12.25 -2.38 -10.41
N PRO A 117 13.21 -1.92 -11.23
CA PRO A 117 12.89 -1.05 -12.35
C PRO A 117 11.83 -1.69 -13.26
N PRO A 118 10.81 -0.94 -13.71
CA PRO A 118 9.77 -1.49 -14.56
C PRO A 118 10.35 -2.00 -15.88
N ARG A 119 9.88 -3.16 -16.32
CA ARG A 119 10.30 -3.77 -17.59
C ARG A 119 9.85 -2.94 -18.81
N ARG A 120 8.73 -2.23 -18.70
CA ARG A 120 8.22 -1.31 -19.73
C ARG A 120 8.34 0.12 -19.23
N LYS A 121 8.89 1.02 -20.06
CA LYS A 121 8.92 2.46 -19.74
C LYS A 121 7.48 2.98 -19.72
N GLY A 122 6.88 3.10 -18.54
CA GLY A 122 5.66 3.87 -18.29
C GLY A 122 5.93 5.36 -18.52
N GLY A 123 4.91 6.23 -18.64
CA GLY A 123 4.96 7.67 -18.90
C GLY A 123 6.27 8.44 -18.70
N PHE A 124 6.23 9.76 -18.72
CA PHE A 124 7.44 10.62 -18.61
C PHE A 124 8.05 10.72 -17.22
N GLY A 125 7.62 9.92 -16.25
CA GLY A 125 8.16 9.94 -14.89
C GLY A 125 7.82 11.19 -14.05
N LEU A 126 7.02 12.12 -14.59
CA LEU A 126 6.69 13.40 -13.93
C LEU A 126 6.01 13.20 -12.59
N VAL A 127 5.07 12.25 -12.50
CA VAL A 127 4.34 11.94 -11.26
C VAL A 127 5.29 11.43 -10.18
N LYS A 128 6.17 10.49 -10.56
CA LYS A 128 7.19 9.93 -9.67
C LYS A 128 8.22 10.99 -9.26
N GLY A 129 8.61 11.85 -10.22
CA GLY A 129 9.53 12.96 -9.98
C GLY A 129 8.97 13.96 -8.97
N LEU A 130 7.71 14.38 -9.14
CA LEU A 130 7.02 15.28 -8.22
C LEU A 130 6.91 14.67 -6.80
N ALA A 131 6.54 13.41 -6.69
CA ALA A 131 6.46 12.70 -5.42
C ALA A 131 7.81 12.62 -4.71
N ARG A 132 8.89 12.28 -5.44
CA ARG A 132 10.27 12.26 -4.92
C ARG A 132 10.71 13.61 -4.41
N TRP A 133 10.51 14.64 -5.25
CA TRP A 133 10.85 16.02 -4.88
C TRP A 133 10.08 16.46 -3.63
N GLY A 134 8.78 16.17 -3.57
CA GLY A 134 7.97 16.53 -2.42
C GLY A 134 8.44 15.85 -1.13
N ILE A 135 8.71 14.54 -1.17
CA ILE A 135 9.22 13.82 0.02
C ILE A 135 10.58 14.41 0.42
N LEU A 136 11.50 14.59 -0.53
CA LEU A 136 12.82 15.17 -0.24
C LEU A 136 12.70 16.58 0.39
N ALA A 137 11.87 17.44 -0.18
CA ALA A 137 11.72 18.83 0.28
C ALA A 137 11.13 18.91 1.71
N PHE A 138 10.24 18.00 2.06
CA PHE A 138 9.55 18.03 3.36
C PHE A 138 10.19 17.17 4.45
N THR A 139 11.04 16.18 4.09
CA THR A 139 11.60 15.22 5.05
C THR A 139 13.11 15.07 4.97
N GLY A 140 13.76 15.58 3.94
CA GLY A 140 15.18 15.33 3.64
C GLY A 140 15.47 13.91 3.13
N GLN A 141 14.48 13.06 2.98
CA GLN A 141 14.67 11.65 2.57
C GLN A 141 14.56 11.49 1.05
N VAL A 142 15.47 10.70 0.48
CA VAL A 142 15.42 10.33 -0.95
C VAL A 142 14.76 8.96 -1.08
N MET A 143 13.64 8.88 -1.81
CA MET A 143 12.93 7.63 -2.06
C MET A 143 12.97 7.24 -3.54
N LYS A 144 13.12 5.95 -3.83
CA LYS A 144 13.09 5.38 -5.19
C LYS A 144 11.69 5.00 -5.64
N SER A 145 10.83 4.57 -4.72
CA SER A 145 9.44 4.12 -4.98
C SER A 145 8.40 4.88 -4.13
N PRO A 146 8.32 6.23 -4.25
CA PRO A 146 7.51 7.10 -3.38
C PRO A 146 6.00 6.85 -3.48
N LEU A 147 5.55 6.17 -4.54
CA LEU A 147 4.15 5.89 -4.83
C LEU A 147 3.77 4.44 -4.54
N SER A 148 4.66 3.67 -3.89
CA SER A 148 4.35 2.27 -3.55
C SER A 148 3.22 2.22 -2.51
N GLY A 149 2.18 1.44 -2.81
CA GLY A 149 1.10 1.12 -1.89
C GLY A 149 1.48 0.01 -0.90
N GLN A 150 2.47 -0.82 -1.25
CA GLN A 150 2.91 -1.94 -0.43
C GLN A 150 3.82 -1.43 0.69
N ARG A 151 3.35 -1.58 1.94
CA ARG A 151 4.05 -1.06 3.12
C ARG A 151 3.64 -1.80 4.39
N ALA A 152 4.55 -1.85 5.34
CA ALA A 152 4.22 -2.27 6.70
C ALA A 152 4.43 -1.11 7.67
N MET A 153 3.64 -1.04 8.74
CA MET A 153 3.80 -0.01 9.75
C MET A 153 3.28 -0.47 11.12
N THR A 154 3.83 0.09 12.17
CA THR A 154 3.32 -0.10 13.52
C THR A 154 1.95 0.56 13.70
N ARG A 155 1.18 0.10 14.70
CA ARG A 155 -0.07 0.75 15.11
C ARG A 155 0.12 2.24 15.39
N ALA A 156 1.20 2.62 16.09
CA ALA A 156 1.47 4.01 16.41
C ALA A 156 1.62 4.89 15.17
N VAL A 157 2.32 4.41 14.13
CA VAL A 157 2.39 5.11 12.83
C VAL A 157 1.01 5.18 12.21
N LEU A 158 0.28 4.07 12.13
CA LEU A 158 -1.06 4.02 11.55
C LEU A 158 -1.98 5.06 12.17
N GLU A 159 -2.11 5.06 13.49
CA GLU A 159 -2.97 6.00 14.24
C GLU A 159 -2.58 7.46 13.99
N SER A 160 -1.29 7.72 13.83
CA SER A 160 -0.80 9.08 13.54
C SER A 160 -1.10 9.55 12.11
N VAL A 161 -1.15 8.65 11.10
CA VAL A 161 -1.37 9.01 9.69
C VAL A 161 -2.82 8.83 9.23
N TYR A 162 -3.61 8.06 9.98
CA TYR A 162 -5.03 7.82 9.71
C TYR A 162 -5.89 9.08 10.04
N PRO A 163 -7.07 9.31 9.41
CA PRO A 163 -7.60 8.59 8.26
C PRO A 163 -6.80 8.86 6.98
N PHE A 164 -6.79 7.86 6.07
CA PHE A 164 -6.12 8.04 4.80
C PHE A 164 -6.91 8.99 3.90
N ALA A 165 -6.21 9.93 3.28
CA ALA A 165 -6.83 10.80 2.30
C ALA A 165 -7.32 9.98 1.10
N SER A 166 -8.41 10.39 0.47
CA SER A 166 -8.84 9.78 -0.78
C SER A 166 -7.91 10.16 -1.94
N GLY A 167 -7.65 9.21 -2.85
CA GLY A 167 -6.94 9.43 -4.10
C GLY A 167 -5.43 9.15 -4.04
N TYR A 168 -4.73 9.44 -5.13
CA TYR A 168 -3.36 9.02 -5.43
C TYR A 168 -2.24 9.77 -4.68
N GLY A 169 -2.55 10.64 -3.75
CA GLY A 169 -1.57 11.35 -2.93
C GLY A 169 -1.40 10.76 -1.53
N VAL A 170 -2.13 9.69 -1.24
CA VAL A 170 -2.15 9.03 0.07
C VAL A 170 -0.77 8.55 0.48
N GLU A 171 -0.09 7.86 -0.42
CA GLU A 171 1.21 7.24 -0.17
C GLU A 171 2.27 8.29 0.16
N VAL A 172 2.27 9.39 -0.61
CA VAL A 172 3.19 10.52 -0.39
C VAL A 172 2.86 11.23 0.93
N GLY A 173 1.57 11.49 1.18
CA GLY A 173 1.10 12.14 2.40
C GLY A 173 1.45 11.34 3.66
N MET A 174 1.20 10.02 3.65
CA MET A 174 1.58 9.12 4.74
C MET A 174 3.07 9.16 5.02
N THR A 175 3.89 9.02 3.97
CA THR A 175 5.35 9.03 4.10
C THR A 175 5.85 10.33 4.71
N ILE A 176 5.38 11.49 4.22
CA ILE A 176 5.79 12.79 4.73
C ILE A 176 5.32 12.96 6.18
N LYS A 177 4.07 12.62 6.48
CA LYS A 177 3.53 12.78 7.84
C LYS A 177 4.26 11.89 8.84
N ALA A 178 4.51 10.62 8.52
CA ALA A 178 5.27 9.72 9.37
C ALA A 178 6.70 10.23 9.62
N ALA A 179 7.43 10.63 8.56
CA ALA A 179 8.79 11.13 8.70
C ALA A 179 8.86 12.44 9.51
N ARG A 180 7.91 13.38 9.33
CA ARG A 180 7.85 14.64 10.09
C ARG A 180 7.53 14.42 11.57
N LEU A 181 6.82 13.38 11.91
CA LEU A 181 6.56 12.98 13.30
C LEU A 181 7.72 12.21 13.94
N GLY A 182 8.84 12.06 13.23
CA GLY A 182 10.05 11.43 13.73
C GLY A 182 10.07 9.90 13.61
N TYR A 183 9.09 9.29 12.93
CA TYR A 183 9.11 7.85 12.68
C TYR A 183 10.18 7.47 11.64
N ARG A 184 10.80 6.32 11.87
CA ARG A 184 11.82 5.77 10.96
C ARG A 184 11.13 5.11 9.78
N VAL A 185 11.19 5.77 8.61
CA VAL A 185 10.65 5.26 7.34
C VAL A 185 11.79 4.67 6.52
N LEU A 186 11.66 3.40 6.12
CA LEU A 186 12.67 2.66 5.37
C LEU A 186 12.10 2.15 4.04
N GLU A 187 12.78 2.41 2.91
CA GLU A 187 12.51 1.66 1.66
C GLU A 187 13.20 0.31 1.69
N VAL A 188 12.45 -0.73 1.35
CA VAL A 188 12.92 -2.12 1.36
C VAL A 188 12.81 -2.70 -0.05
N PRO A 189 13.91 -3.16 -0.65
CA PRO A 189 13.87 -3.84 -1.95
C PRO A 189 13.03 -5.12 -1.86
N VAL A 190 12.13 -5.28 -2.82
CA VAL A 190 11.26 -6.45 -2.95
C VAL A 190 11.25 -6.97 -4.38
N GLN A 191 10.97 -8.26 -4.56
CA GLN A 191 10.82 -8.91 -5.87
C GLN A 191 9.34 -9.14 -6.25
N MET A 192 8.44 -8.34 -5.67
CA MET A 192 7.02 -8.40 -5.98
C MET A 192 6.76 -7.96 -7.42
N THR A 193 5.83 -8.62 -8.07
CA THR A 193 5.34 -8.27 -9.40
C THR A 193 3.89 -7.82 -9.31
N HIS A 194 3.50 -6.83 -10.08
CA HIS A 194 2.13 -6.35 -10.23
C HIS A 194 1.86 -6.02 -11.70
N ASP A 195 0.60 -5.93 -12.06
CA ASP A 195 0.22 -5.54 -13.41
C ASP A 195 0.66 -4.11 -13.75
N GLU A 196 1.51 -3.99 -14.79
CA GLU A 196 2.02 -2.68 -15.24
C GLU A 196 1.00 -1.98 -16.15
N THR A 197 0.50 -0.81 -15.74
CA THR A 197 -0.38 0.03 -16.56
C THR A 197 0.32 0.56 -17.82
N GLY A 198 -0.20 0.25 -19.01
CA GLY A 198 0.35 0.61 -20.30
C GLY A 198 0.30 2.12 -20.66
N ARG A 199 0.77 2.46 -21.88
CA ARG A 199 0.78 3.83 -22.45
C ARG A 199 -0.44 4.09 -23.34
N ASP A 200 -1.66 3.93 -22.82
CA ASP A 200 -2.89 4.24 -23.53
C ASP A 200 -3.49 5.59 -23.08
N LEU A 201 -4.54 6.05 -23.75
CA LEU A 201 -5.24 7.29 -23.39
C LEU A 201 -5.84 7.23 -21.98
N LYS A 202 -6.27 6.04 -21.52
CA LYS A 202 -6.75 5.83 -20.16
C LYS A 202 -5.61 6.05 -19.14
N GLY A 203 -4.41 5.54 -19.44
CA GLY A 203 -3.21 5.74 -18.63
C GLY A 203 -2.76 7.20 -18.56
N PHE A 204 -2.93 8.01 -19.63
CA PHE A 204 -2.62 9.46 -19.58
C PHE A 204 -3.59 10.21 -18.67
N ARG A 205 -4.90 9.94 -18.76
CA ARG A 205 -5.91 10.56 -17.90
C ARG A 205 -5.74 10.14 -16.44
N HIS A 206 -5.38 8.89 -16.20
CA HIS A 206 -5.07 8.36 -14.88
C HIS A 206 -3.85 9.10 -14.27
N ARG A 207 -2.75 9.22 -15.01
CA ARG A 207 -1.54 9.95 -14.56
C ARG A 207 -1.80 11.44 -14.33
N GLY A 208 -2.63 12.09 -15.13
CA GLY A 208 -3.05 13.47 -14.91
C GLY A 208 -3.77 13.66 -13.56
N ARG A 209 -4.68 12.73 -13.21
CA ARG A 209 -5.32 12.72 -11.88
C ARG A 209 -4.31 12.46 -10.77
N GLN A 210 -3.39 11.52 -10.94
CA GLN A 210 -2.33 11.26 -9.97
C GLN A 210 -1.48 12.52 -9.70
N PHE A 211 -1.04 13.18 -10.76
CA PHE A 211 -0.25 14.42 -10.65
C PHE A 211 -1.01 15.49 -9.86
N TRP A 212 -2.27 15.73 -10.18
CA TRP A 212 -3.11 16.70 -9.47
C TRP A 212 -3.31 16.34 -8.00
N HIS A 213 -3.60 15.08 -7.69
CA HIS A 213 -3.78 14.63 -6.30
C HIS A 213 -2.50 14.79 -5.47
N ILE A 214 -1.35 14.43 -6.03
CA ILE A 214 -0.05 14.60 -5.35
C ILE A 214 0.22 16.09 -5.13
N THR A 215 0.04 16.95 -6.13
CA THR A 215 0.21 18.40 -6.00
C THR A 215 -0.66 18.94 -4.86
N ARG A 216 -1.94 18.56 -4.83
CA ARG A 216 -2.87 18.97 -3.76
C ARG A 216 -2.41 18.48 -2.38
N THR A 217 -1.90 17.25 -2.30
CA THR A 217 -1.34 16.70 -1.05
C THR A 217 -0.15 17.50 -0.58
N LEU A 218 0.81 17.79 -1.47
CA LEU A 218 1.99 18.58 -1.15
C LEU A 218 1.64 20.00 -0.70
N LEU A 219 0.67 20.64 -1.34
CA LEU A 219 0.18 21.97 -0.92
C LEU A 219 -0.46 21.91 0.48
N ARG A 220 -1.26 20.88 0.77
CA ARG A 220 -1.83 20.71 2.13
C ARG A 220 -0.75 20.50 3.18
N VAL A 221 0.26 19.66 2.89
CA VAL A 221 1.39 19.42 3.80
C VAL A 221 2.24 20.67 4.00
N ALA A 222 2.35 21.55 3.01
CA ALA A 222 3.06 22.82 3.12
C ALA A 222 2.34 23.84 4.02
N VAL A 223 1.00 23.82 4.05
CA VAL A 223 0.18 24.73 4.86
C VAL A 223 0.02 24.26 6.30
N LEU A 224 0.03 22.93 6.52
CA LEU A 224 -0.04 22.32 7.84
C LEU A 224 1.38 22.25 8.44
N LYS A 225 1.85 23.37 8.98
CA LYS A 225 3.07 23.42 9.80
C LYS A 225 2.84 22.88 11.20
#